data_d6b2c6b34e715699dd0891cf8bc6ef13
#
_entry.id   d6b2c6b34e715699dd0891cf8bc6ef13
#
_cell.length_a   1.000
_cell.length_b   1.000
_cell.length_c   1.000
_cell.angle_alpha   90.00
_cell.angle_beta   90.00
_cell.angle_gamma   90.00
#
_symmetry.space_group_name_H-M   'P 1'
#
loop_
_entity.id
_entity.type
_entity.pdbx_description
1 polymer ?
#
loop_
_entity_poly.entity_id
_entity_poly.type
_entity_poly.pdbx_seq_one_letter_code
_entity_poly.pdbx_strand_id
1 'polypeptide(L)'
;MQPLKAFLQKLIPALPAVELDELLALWNTERTLVRGELLNLKGQVENYMYFVLEGTFRICYETEEQEIVVGFGYPGTLLQDSPSFLSGKPSKFYIEAIKAAKLIGIHRTDLYAFVEQNHTFATFWRKLIEQAVLAQIEREIDLLTNSPQERYQRLKNRSPHVFQLIPNKHIASYLRMTPETLSRLKKR
;
A
#
# COMPACT_ATOMS: atom_id res chain seq x y z
N MET A 1 12.46 -8.19 11.06
CA MET A 1 11.43 -8.30 12.14
C MET A 1 11.29 -7.04 13.01
N GLN A 2 12.37 -6.42 13.53
CA GLN A 2 12.26 -5.24 14.43
C GLN A 2 11.40 -4.08 13.87
N PRO A 3 11.55 -3.64 12.58
CA PRO A 3 10.70 -2.58 12.04
C PRO A 3 9.21 -2.93 12.00
N LEU A 4 8.87 -4.18 11.67
CA LEU A 4 7.51 -4.67 11.66
C LEU A 4 6.92 -4.73 13.08
N LYS A 5 7.70 -5.22 14.07
CA LYS A 5 7.28 -5.24 15.48
C LYS A 5 6.96 -3.84 15.98
N ALA A 6 7.85 -2.88 15.76
CA ALA A 6 7.63 -1.49 16.16
C ALA A 6 6.40 -0.86 15.45
N PHE A 7 6.21 -1.18 14.16
CA PHE A 7 5.03 -0.75 13.40
C PHE A 7 3.74 -1.30 14.01
N LEU A 8 3.66 -2.62 14.26
CA LEU A 8 2.47 -3.27 14.82
C LEU A 8 2.18 -2.79 16.25
N GLN A 9 3.19 -2.63 17.11
CA GLN A 9 3.03 -2.09 18.46
C GLN A 9 2.42 -0.68 18.46
N LYS A 10 2.88 0.18 17.54
CA LYS A 10 2.32 1.52 17.37
C LYS A 10 0.89 1.48 16.83
N LEU A 11 0.61 0.55 15.94
CA LEU A 11 -0.67 0.46 15.24
C LEU A 11 -1.75 -0.18 16.13
N ILE A 12 -1.37 -1.15 16.96
CA ILE A 12 -2.27 -1.92 17.82
C ILE A 12 -1.74 -1.92 19.28
N PRO A 13 -1.71 -0.76 19.95
CA PRO A 13 -1.11 -0.67 21.27
C PRO A 13 -1.85 -1.49 22.34
N ALA A 14 -3.10 -1.88 22.09
CA ALA A 14 -3.92 -2.70 22.99
C ALA A 14 -3.70 -4.21 22.81
N LEU A 15 -2.89 -4.65 21.83
CA LEU A 15 -2.63 -6.07 21.62
C LEU A 15 -1.63 -6.58 22.67
N PRO A 16 -1.96 -7.62 23.45
CA PRO A 16 -1.05 -8.21 24.43
C PRO A 16 0.26 -8.69 23.78
N ALA A 17 1.35 -8.65 24.53
CA ALA A 17 2.68 -9.00 24.00
C ALA A 17 2.76 -10.44 23.45
N VAL A 18 2.08 -11.39 24.09
CA VAL A 18 2.03 -12.78 23.64
C VAL A 18 1.33 -12.87 22.28
N GLU A 19 0.17 -12.24 22.13
CA GLU A 19 -0.59 -12.22 20.88
C GLU A 19 0.15 -11.45 19.78
N LEU A 20 0.91 -10.41 20.13
CA LEU A 20 1.78 -9.73 19.18
C LEU A 20 2.91 -10.64 18.66
N ASP A 21 3.53 -11.42 19.55
CA ASP A 21 4.60 -12.34 19.17
C ASP A 21 4.04 -13.50 18.30
N GLU A 22 2.83 -13.99 18.61
CA GLU A 22 2.10 -14.95 17.75
C GLU A 22 1.82 -14.36 16.37
N LEU A 23 1.28 -13.13 16.30
CA LEU A 23 1.04 -12.43 15.04
C LEU A 23 2.35 -12.25 14.23
N LEU A 24 3.44 -11.86 14.91
CA LEU A 24 4.74 -11.70 14.25
C LEU A 24 5.27 -13.01 13.67
N ALA A 25 5.03 -14.14 14.30
CA ALA A 25 5.43 -15.45 13.79
C ALA A 25 4.74 -15.83 12.47
N LEU A 26 3.54 -15.29 12.21
CA LEU A 26 2.81 -15.50 10.95
C LEU A 26 3.39 -14.71 9.77
N TRP A 27 4.18 -13.66 10.05
CA TRP A 27 4.92 -12.93 9.02
C TRP A 27 6.22 -13.66 8.69
N ASN A 28 6.13 -14.69 7.85
CA ASN A 28 7.21 -15.66 7.61
C ASN A 28 7.66 -15.75 6.15
N THR A 29 7.04 -14.98 5.24
CA THR A 29 7.36 -15.03 3.81
C THR A 29 8.22 -13.84 3.43
N GLU A 30 9.53 -14.07 3.26
CA GLU A 30 10.45 -13.04 2.79
C GLU A 30 10.44 -12.93 1.26
N ARG A 31 10.47 -11.72 0.74
CA ARG A 31 10.59 -11.41 -0.68
C ARG A 31 11.66 -10.35 -0.90
N THR A 32 12.54 -10.63 -1.85
CA THR A 32 13.52 -9.67 -2.36
C THR A 32 13.27 -9.49 -3.85
N LEU A 33 13.17 -8.24 -4.29
CA LEU A 33 12.91 -7.90 -5.69
C LEU A 33 13.97 -6.93 -6.19
N VAL A 34 14.35 -7.09 -7.46
CA VAL A 34 15.14 -6.11 -8.19
C VAL A 34 14.22 -5.03 -8.77
N ARG A 35 14.80 -3.92 -9.18
CA ARG A 35 14.05 -2.84 -9.85
C ARG A 35 13.36 -3.36 -11.12
N GLY A 36 12.07 -3.03 -11.28
CA GLY A 36 11.23 -3.43 -12.42
C GLY A 36 10.58 -4.80 -12.26
N GLU A 37 10.93 -5.55 -11.21
CA GLU A 37 10.31 -6.85 -10.94
C GLU A 37 8.90 -6.68 -10.39
N LEU A 38 8.00 -7.57 -10.80
CA LEU A 38 6.60 -7.58 -10.38
C LEU A 38 6.41 -8.43 -9.12
N LEU A 39 5.83 -7.83 -8.08
CA LEU A 39 5.45 -8.52 -6.85
C LEU A 39 4.13 -9.27 -7.04
N ASN A 40 3.18 -8.66 -7.72
CA ASN A 40 1.89 -9.23 -8.07
C ASN A 40 1.58 -8.99 -9.55
N LEU A 41 0.94 -9.94 -10.22
CA LEU A 41 0.61 -9.91 -11.64
C LEU A 41 -0.91 -9.81 -11.85
N LYS A 42 -1.30 -9.05 -12.85
CA LYS A 42 -2.69 -9.04 -13.37
C LYS A 42 -3.13 -10.47 -13.70
N GLY A 43 -4.33 -10.85 -13.26
CA GLY A 43 -4.89 -12.19 -13.46
C GLY A 43 -4.55 -13.21 -12.37
N GLN A 44 -3.59 -12.94 -11.49
CA GLN A 44 -3.30 -13.77 -10.33
C GLN A 44 -4.14 -13.35 -9.12
N VAL A 45 -4.36 -14.27 -8.19
CA VAL A 45 -4.98 -13.95 -6.88
C VAL A 45 -3.90 -13.50 -5.92
N GLU A 46 -4.11 -12.34 -5.29
CA GLU A 46 -3.23 -11.87 -4.22
C GLU A 46 -3.52 -12.64 -2.93
N ASN A 47 -2.57 -13.43 -2.49
CA ASN A 47 -2.68 -14.23 -1.28
C ASN A 47 -1.85 -13.70 -0.11
N TYR A 48 -1.11 -12.62 -0.30
CA TYR A 48 -0.22 -12.08 0.71
C TYR A 48 -0.50 -10.60 1.00
N MET A 49 -0.38 -10.24 2.27
CA MET A 49 -0.15 -8.87 2.69
C MET A 49 1.33 -8.73 3.03
N TYR A 50 1.99 -7.74 2.49
CA TYR A 50 3.40 -7.47 2.72
C TYR A 50 3.61 -6.22 3.57
N PHE A 51 4.62 -6.26 4.43
CA PHE A 51 5.20 -5.08 5.05
C PHE A 51 6.50 -4.73 4.31
N VAL A 52 6.62 -3.50 3.86
CA VAL A 52 7.78 -3.04 3.10
C VAL A 52 8.89 -2.68 4.08
N LEU A 53 10.02 -3.41 4.01
CA LEU A 53 11.21 -3.17 4.80
C LEU A 53 12.14 -2.16 4.09
N GLU A 54 12.38 -2.39 2.80
CA GLU A 54 13.24 -1.57 1.95
C GLU A 54 12.62 -1.42 0.56
N GLY A 55 13.01 -0.36 -0.16
CA GLY A 55 12.59 -0.14 -1.54
C GLY A 55 11.28 0.63 -1.66
N THR A 56 10.79 0.74 -2.89
CA THR A 56 9.55 1.46 -3.21
C THR A 56 8.81 0.77 -4.33
N PHE A 57 7.48 0.84 -4.27
CA PHE A 57 6.58 0.17 -5.20
C PHE A 57 5.55 1.12 -5.78
N ARG A 58 5.02 0.75 -6.95
CA ARG A 58 3.83 1.33 -7.53
C ARG A 58 2.79 0.25 -7.78
N ILE A 59 1.53 0.57 -7.51
CA ILE A 59 0.37 -0.26 -7.83
C ILE A 59 -0.25 0.36 -9.08
N CYS A 60 -0.40 -0.43 -10.14
CA CYS A 60 -0.83 0.05 -11.44
C CYS A 60 -2.06 -0.69 -11.94
N TYR A 61 -2.94 0.06 -12.57
CA TYR A 61 -4.04 -0.42 -13.39
C TYR A 61 -3.72 -0.12 -14.85
N GLU A 62 -3.82 -1.12 -15.69
CA GLU A 62 -3.52 -1.00 -17.12
C GLU A 62 -4.83 -0.97 -17.91
N THR A 63 -5.00 0.04 -18.73
CA THR A 63 -6.02 0.15 -19.76
C THR A 63 -5.41 -0.10 -21.13
N GLU A 64 -6.22 -0.19 -22.18
CA GLU A 64 -5.72 -0.30 -23.57
C GLU A 64 -4.88 0.90 -23.99
N GLU A 65 -5.14 2.08 -23.41
CA GLU A 65 -4.50 3.34 -23.83
C GLU A 65 -3.33 3.73 -22.92
N GLN A 66 -3.35 3.37 -21.65
CA GLN A 66 -2.37 3.87 -20.69
C GLN A 66 -2.26 3.05 -19.42
N GLU A 67 -1.14 3.20 -18.75
CA GLU A 67 -0.89 2.73 -17.41
C GLU A 67 -1.22 3.81 -16.39
N ILE A 68 -1.95 3.45 -15.35
CA ILE A 68 -2.43 4.37 -14.33
C ILE A 68 -1.89 3.94 -12.96
N VAL A 69 -1.13 4.80 -12.32
CA VAL A 69 -0.72 4.56 -10.93
C VAL A 69 -1.88 4.84 -9.98
N VAL A 70 -2.23 3.84 -9.16
CA VAL A 70 -3.33 3.92 -8.19
C VAL A 70 -2.86 3.92 -6.74
N GLY A 71 -1.61 3.54 -6.48
CA GLY A 71 -1.04 3.50 -5.14
C GLY A 71 0.47 3.35 -5.12
N PHE A 72 1.04 3.48 -3.92
CA PHE A 72 2.47 3.31 -3.65
C PHE A 72 2.70 2.46 -2.42
N GLY A 73 3.81 1.69 -2.42
CA GLY A 73 4.40 1.06 -1.25
C GLY A 73 5.79 1.64 -0.98
N TYR A 74 6.13 1.86 0.28
CA TYR A 74 7.44 2.34 0.72
C TYR A 74 7.74 1.87 2.15
N PRO A 75 8.97 1.97 2.64
CA PRO A 75 9.33 1.43 3.95
C PRO A 75 8.39 1.88 5.07
N GLY A 76 7.93 0.92 5.87
CA GLY A 76 6.98 1.15 6.95
C GLY A 76 5.50 1.15 6.53
N THR A 77 5.15 0.72 5.31
CA THR A 77 3.76 0.58 4.86
C THR A 77 3.38 -0.88 4.63
N LEU A 78 2.08 -1.17 4.77
CA LEU A 78 1.49 -2.41 4.28
C LEU A 78 1.23 -2.29 2.77
N LEU A 79 1.51 -3.35 2.03
CA LEU A 79 1.39 -3.40 0.57
C LEU A 79 0.68 -4.67 0.15
N GLN A 80 -0.36 -4.52 -0.65
CA GLN A 80 -1.13 -5.61 -1.26
C GLN A 80 -2.02 -5.08 -2.39
N ASP A 81 -2.50 -5.95 -3.24
CA ASP A 81 -3.67 -5.67 -4.07
C ASP A 81 -4.94 -5.89 -3.25
N SER A 82 -5.44 -4.82 -2.62
CA SER A 82 -6.58 -4.92 -1.69
C SER A 82 -7.84 -5.52 -2.30
N PRO A 83 -8.28 -5.16 -3.53
CA PRO A 83 -9.44 -5.81 -4.16
C PRO A 83 -9.29 -7.32 -4.31
N SER A 84 -8.14 -7.80 -4.77
CA SER A 84 -7.86 -9.22 -4.93
C SER A 84 -7.70 -9.93 -3.58
N PHE A 85 -6.91 -9.37 -2.68
CA PHE A 85 -6.67 -9.92 -1.34
C PHE A 85 -7.97 -10.09 -0.53
N LEU A 86 -8.85 -9.10 -0.55
CA LEU A 86 -10.11 -9.13 0.20
C LEU A 86 -11.15 -10.06 -0.43
N SER A 87 -11.26 -10.08 -1.78
CA SER A 87 -12.29 -10.84 -2.48
C SER A 87 -11.89 -12.27 -2.83
N GLY A 88 -10.59 -12.58 -2.87
CA GLY A 88 -10.06 -13.84 -3.39
C GLY A 88 -10.21 -14.00 -4.90
N LYS A 89 -10.51 -12.92 -5.64
CA LYS A 89 -10.66 -12.93 -7.10
C LYS A 89 -9.36 -12.51 -7.79
N PRO A 90 -9.15 -12.91 -9.06
CA PRO A 90 -8.00 -12.48 -9.85
C PRO A 90 -7.83 -10.97 -9.88
N SER A 91 -6.60 -10.51 -9.73
CA SER A 91 -6.20 -9.11 -9.75
C SER A 91 -6.45 -8.45 -11.11
N LYS A 92 -6.90 -7.18 -11.08
CA LYS A 92 -6.90 -6.28 -12.24
C LYS A 92 -5.67 -5.36 -12.26
N PHE A 93 -4.85 -5.44 -11.21
CA PHE A 93 -3.67 -4.59 -10.99
C PHE A 93 -2.39 -5.40 -11.09
N TYR A 94 -1.28 -4.71 -11.18
CA TYR A 94 0.03 -5.27 -10.90
C TYR A 94 0.79 -4.36 -9.95
N ILE A 95 1.74 -4.94 -9.22
CA ILE A 95 2.59 -4.23 -8.26
C ILE A 95 4.02 -4.39 -8.71
N GLU A 96 4.71 -3.27 -8.97
CA GLU A 96 6.09 -3.25 -9.48
C GLU A 96 7.04 -2.55 -8.52
N ALA A 97 8.22 -3.12 -8.35
CA ALA A 97 9.32 -2.52 -7.60
C ALA A 97 9.97 -1.38 -8.39
N ILE A 98 9.82 -0.14 -7.93
CA ILE A 98 10.49 1.05 -8.51
C ILE A 98 11.97 1.04 -8.20
N LYS A 99 12.36 0.50 -7.02
CA LYS A 99 13.72 0.30 -6.55
C LYS A 99 13.85 -1.13 -6.02
N ALA A 100 15.09 -1.64 -5.96
CA ALA A 100 15.35 -2.90 -5.27
C ALA A 100 14.72 -2.87 -3.87
N ALA A 101 14.07 -3.95 -3.48
CA ALA A 101 13.18 -3.98 -2.34
C ALA A 101 13.28 -5.26 -1.53
N LYS A 102 12.97 -5.15 -0.24
CA LYS A 102 12.78 -6.27 0.68
C LYS A 102 11.46 -6.13 1.39
N LEU A 103 10.71 -7.21 1.46
CA LEU A 103 9.42 -7.29 2.12
C LEU A 103 9.35 -8.53 2.99
N ILE A 104 8.48 -8.47 3.98
CA ILE A 104 8.04 -9.63 4.73
C ILE A 104 6.53 -9.74 4.61
N GLY A 105 6.01 -10.95 4.36
CA GLY A 105 4.61 -11.21 4.07
C GLY A 105 3.95 -12.13 5.07
N ILE A 106 2.65 -11.92 5.25
CA ILE A 106 1.73 -12.84 5.92
C ILE A 106 0.74 -13.38 4.90
N HIS A 107 0.52 -14.70 4.93
CA HIS A 107 -0.45 -15.32 4.04
C HIS A 107 -1.88 -14.98 4.47
N ARG A 108 -2.76 -14.79 3.50
CA ARG A 108 -4.17 -14.41 3.70
C ARG A 108 -4.89 -15.35 4.68
N THR A 109 -4.72 -16.66 4.53
CA THR A 109 -5.36 -17.68 5.39
C THR A 109 -4.93 -17.49 6.85
N ASP A 110 -3.63 -17.28 7.10
CA ASP A 110 -3.08 -17.15 8.45
C ASP A 110 -3.56 -15.84 9.11
N LEU A 111 -3.60 -14.75 8.32
CA LEU A 111 -4.13 -13.48 8.79
C LEU A 111 -5.60 -13.59 9.20
N TYR A 112 -6.44 -14.20 8.36
CA TYR A 112 -7.86 -14.34 8.67
C TYR A 112 -8.11 -15.31 9.83
N ALA A 113 -7.36 -16.40 9.95
CA ALA A 113 -7.43 -17.28 11.10
C ALA A 113 -7.09 -16.53 12.39
N PHE A 114 -6.07 -15.66 12.37
CA PHE A 114 -5.73 -14.83 13.54
C PHE A 114 -6.82 -13.79 13.85
N VAL A 115 -7.44 -13.19 12.83
CA VAL A 115 -8.59 -12.27 12.99
C VAL A 115 -9.75 -12.98 13.70
N GLU A 116 -10.07 -14.21 13.30
CA GLU A 116 -11.18 -14.99 13.87
C GLU A 116 -10.94 -15.41 15.33
N GLN A 117 -9.68 -15.67 15.68
CA GLN A 117 -9.30 -16.14 17.02
C GLN A 117 -9.04 -15.01 18.01
N ASN A 118 -8.78 -13.77 17.54
CA ASN A 118 -8.35 -12.66 18.39
C ASN A 118 -9.28 -11.45 18.25
N HIS A 119 -10.10 -11.22 19.29
CA HIS A 119 -11.08 -10.14 19.28
C HIS A 119 -10.45 -8.74 19.21
N THR A 120 -9.33 -8.51 19.91
CA THR A 120 -8.62 -7.23 19.90
C THR A 120 -8.11 -6.93 18.48
N PHE A 121 -7.51 -7.93 17.85
CA PHE A 121 -7.02 -7.80 16.48
C PHE A 121 -8.17 -7.67 15.45
N ALA A 122 -9.28 -8.41 15.62
CA ALA A 122 -10.47 -8.29 14.78
C ALA A 122 -11.06 -6.86 14.80
N THR A 123 -11.11 -6.25 15.98
CA THR A 123 -11.57 -4.86 16.13
C THR A 123 -10.63 -3.89 15.41
N PHE A 124 -9.33 -4.08 15.53
CA PHE A 124 -8.33 -3.30 14.80
C PHE A 124 -8.44 -3.51 13.29
N TRP A 125 -8.52 -4.76 12.83
CA TRP A 125 -8.63 -5.12 11.42
C TRP A 125 -9.85 -4.44 10.76
N ARG A 126 -11.00 -4.49 11.41
CA ARG A 126 -12.21 -3.80 10.95
C ARG A 126 -11.96 -2.29 10.79
N LYS A 127 -11.38 -1.63 11.80
CA LYS A 127 -11.06 -0.19 11.74
C LYS A 127 -10.07 0.13 10.61
N LEU A 128 -9.08 -0.73 10.38
CA LEU A 128 -8.11 -0.56 9.28
C LEU A 128 -8.83 -0.57 7.92
N ILE A 129 -9.75 -1.51 7.71
CA ILE A 129 -10.53 -1.59 6.47
C ILE A 129 -11.47 -0.39 6.33
N GLU A 130 -12.17 0.01 7.40
CA GLU A 130 -13.02 1.22 7.40
C GLU A 130 -12.22 2.46 6.99
N GLN A 131 -11.04 2.66 7.55
CA GLN A 131 -10.16 3.79 7.21
C GLN A 131 -9.65 3.71 5.76
N ALA A 132 -9.34 2.52 5.26
CA ALA A 132 -8.93 2.33 3.87
C ALA A 132 -10.06 2.70 2.89
N VAL A 133 -11.31 2.34 3.20
CA VAL A 133 -12.49 2.72 2.41
C VAL A 133 -12.68 4.23 2.42
N LEU A 134 -12.63 4.87 3.59
CA LEU A 134 -12.76 6.34 3.69
C LEU A 134 -11.65 7.06 2.92
N ALA A 135 -10.41 6.60 3.02
CA ALA A 135 -9.29 7.17 2.27
C ALA A 135 -9.46 7.01 0.75
N GLN A 136 -10.06 5.90 0.31
CA GLN A 136 -10.36 5.68 -1.10
C GLN A 136 -11.47 6.62 -1.61
N ILE A 137 -12.52 6.84 -0.84
CA ILE A 137 -13.59 7.81 -1.14
C ILE A 137 -13.03 9.23 -1.24
N GLU A 138 -12.21 9.65 -0.28
CA GLU A 138 -11.54 10.96 -0.31
C GLU A 138 -10.68 11.12 -1.56
N ARG A 139 -9.93 10.07 -1.95
CA ARG A 139 -9.14 10.09 -3.17
C ARG A 139 -10.02 10.22 -4.42
N GLU A 140 -11.14 9.52 -4.47
CA GLU A 140 -12.09 9.61 -5.59
C GLU A 140 -12.67 11.03 -5.71
N ILE A 141 -13.10 11.64 -4.61
CA ILE A 141 -13.56 13.03 -4.56
C ILE A 141 -12.46 13.97 -5.06
N ASP A 142 -11.21 13.79 -4.61
CA ASP A 142 -10.07 14.59 -5.07
C ASP A 142 -9.91 14.54 -6.60
N LEU A 143 -10.05 13.36 -7.19
CA LEU A 143 -9.87 13.17 -8.63
C LEU A 143 -11.03 13.74 -9.46
N LEU A 144 -12.25 13.76 -8.91
CA LEU A 144 -13.45 14.22 -9.61
C LEU A 144 -13.64 15.74 -9.51
N THR A 145 -13.27 16.35 -8.40
CA THR A 145 -13.66 17.72 -8.06
C THR A 145 -12.51 18.72 -7.94
N ASN A 146 -11.34 18.29 -7.51
CA ASN A 146 -10.26 19.19 -7.17
C ASN A 146 -9.38 19.55 -8.37
N SER A 147 -8.89 20.79 -8.38
CA SER A 147 -7.89 21.24 -9.34
C SER A 147 -6.56 20.46 -9.18
N PRO A 148 -5.69 20.41 -10.20
CA PRO A 148 -4.36 19.82 -10.07
C PRO A 148 -3.56 20.36 -8.89
N GLN A 149 -3.69 21.65 -8.58
CA GLN A 149 -3.02 22.29 -7.45
C GLN A 149 -3.55 21.78 -6.11
N GLU A 150 -4.85 21.65 -5.95
CA GLU A 150 -5.47 21.13 -4.73
C GLU A 150 -5.13 19.66 -4.52
N ARG A 151 -5.20 18.81 -5.55
CA ARG A 151 -4.76 17.40 -5.48
C ARG A 151 -3.30 17.27 -5.03
N TYR A 152 -2.41 18.10 -5.58
CA TYR A 152 -1.02 18.16 -5.17
C TYR A 152 -0.86 18.53 -3.70
N GLN A 153 -1.54 19.58 -3.25
CA GLN A 153 -1.45 20.06 -1.87
C GLN A 153 -1.99 19.03 -0.87
N ARG A 154 -3.13 18.41 -1.18
CA ARG A 154 -3.74 17.37 -0.33
C ARG A 154 -2.83 16.15 -0.22
N LEU A 155 -2.23 15.68 -1.30
CA LEU A 155 -1.25 14.60 -1.24
C LEU A 155 -0.01 14.99 -0.43
N LYS A 156 0.51 16.21 -0.62
CA LYS A 156 1.66 16.73 0.13
C LYS A 156 1.41 16.78 1.63
N ASN A 157 0.22 17.19 2.05
CA ASN A 157 -0.17 17.25 3.46
C ASN A 157 -0.36 15.84 4.05
N ARG A 158 -1.02 14.93 3.33
CA ARG A 158 -1.34 13.58 3.78
C ARG A 158 -0.12 12.65 3.78
N SER A 159 0.73 12.74 2.77
CA SER A 159 1.82 11.80 2.52
C SER A 159 3.08 12.49 1.99
N PRO A 160 3.73 13.36 2.77
CA PRO A 160 4.89 14.14 2.32
C PRO A 160 6.07 13.25 1.88
N HIS A 161 6.21 12.06 2.47
CA HIS A 161 7.27 11.10 2.13
C HIS A 161 7.20 10.60 0.68
N VAL A 162 6.02 10.54 0.07
CA VAL A 162 5.85 10.16 -1.33
C VAL A 162 6.71 11.03 -2.25
N PHE A 163 6.79 12.34 -1.99
CA PHE A 163 7.56 13.27 -2.82
C PHE A 163 9.08 13.13 -2.68
N GLN A 164 9.56 12.45 -1.64
CA GLN A 164 10.97 12.17 -1.41
C GLN A 164 11.38 10.80 -1.97
N LEU A 165 10.46 9.83 -1.94
CA LEU A 165 10.75 8.44 -2.23
C LEU A 165 10.39 8.01 -3.65
N ILE A 166 9.35 8.63 -4.23
CA ILE A 166 8.75 8.22 -5.51
C ILE A 166 9.12 9.19 -6.64
N PRO A 167 9.53 8.70 -7.82
CA PRO A 167 9.81 9.54 -8.97
C PRO A 167 8.59 10.35 -9.42
N ASN A 168 8.83 11.61 -9.81
CA ASN A 168 7.78 12.57 -10.18
C ASN A 168 6.81 12.05 -11.25
N LYS A 169 7.28 11.27 -12.23
CA LYS A 169 6.43 10.70 -13.28
C LYS A 169 5.30 9.83 -12.71
N HIS A 170 5.59 9.03 -11.67
CA HIS A 170 4.60 8.18 -11.03
C HIS A 170 3.65 8.98 -10.13
N ILE A 171 4.16 10.02 -9.44
CA ILE A 171 3.32 10.94 -8.67
C ILE A 171 2.36 11.70 -9.59
N ALA A 172 2.83 12.16 -10.76
CA ALA A 172 2.00 12.84 -11.74
C ALA A 172 0.86 11.91 -12.24
N SER A 173 1.19 10.66 -12.61
CA SER A 173 0.20 9.64 -12.99
C SER A 173 -0.84 9.41 -11.86
N TYR A 174 -0.38 9.24 -10.61
CA TYR A 174 -1.26 9.07 -9.45
C TYR A 174 -2.20 10.26 -9.23
N LEU A 175 -1.72 11.49 -9.45
CA LEU A 175 -2.50 12.74 -9.32
C LEU A 175 -3.31 13.09 -10.58
N ARG A 176 -3.28 12.23 -11.63
CA ARG A 176 -3.96 12.48 -12.90
C ARG A 176 -3.57 13.83 -13.51
N MET A 177 -2.27 14.07 -13.61
CA MET A 177 -1.70 15.25 -14.28
C MET A 177 -0.42 14.88 -15.02
N THR A 178 0.05 15.77 -15.89
CA THR A 178 1.33 15.56 -16.59
C THR A 178 2.52 15.84 -15.67
N PRO A 179 3.70 15.26 -15.95
CA PRO A 179 4.92 15.55 -15.19
C PRO A 179 5.30 17.04 -15.22
N GLU A 180 5.03 17.75 -16.32
CA GLU A 180 5.28 19.18 -16.49
C GLU A 180 4.38 20.00 -15.56
N THR A 181 3.10 19.62 -15.42
CA THR A 181 2.17 20.26 -14.50
C THR A 181 2.64 20.07 -13.06
N LEU A 182 3.03 18.86 -12.67
CA LEU A 182 3.57 18.59 -11.35
C LEU A 182 4.85 19.40 -11.07
N SER A 183 5.75 19.47 -12.06
CA SER A 183 7.00 20.26 -11.94
C SER A 183 6.73 21.74 -11.71
N ARG A 184 5.74 22.33 -12.39
CA ARG A 184 5.33 23.73 -12.19
C ARG A 184 4.76 23.98 -10.78
N LEU A 185 3.95 23.03 -10.26
CA LEU A 185 3.37 23.14 -8.93
C LEU A 185 4.42 23.06 -7.81
N LYS A 186 5.49 22.28 -8.02
CA LYS A 186 6.60 22.18 -7.05
C LYS A 186 7.46 23.44 -6.93
N LYS A 187 7.46 24.30 -7.97
CA LYS A 187 8.27 25.54 -8.01
C LYS A 187 7.57 26.73 -7.41
N ARG A 188 6.27 26.61 -7.12
CA ARG A 188 5.45 27.62 -6.45
C ARG A 188 5.42 27.38 -4.94
#